data_b564175819620c4444920d2d214905ad
#
_entry.id   b564175819620c4444920d2d214905ad
#
_cell.length_a   1.000
_cell.length_b   1.000
_cell.length_c   1.000
_cell.angle_alpha   90.00
_cell.angle_beta   90.00
_cell.angle_gamma   90.00
#
_symmetry.space_group_name_H-M   'P 1'
#
loop_
_entity.id
_entity.type
_entity.pdbx_description
1 polymer ?
#
loop_
_entity_poly.entity_id
_entity_poly.type
_entity_poly.pdbx_seq_one_letter_code
_entity_poly.pdbx_strand_id
1 'polypeptide(L)'
;MRGKLIVIEGTDCSGKETQTNKLMEKLNNDGIKIVKYCYPNYDSPTGKIVGGPYLGKKYICDGWFSEGATNVDPKVASLYYAADRRYDLVNIKEKLDNGYNVILDRYVYSNMGHQGGKILDKEERFKMYEWLETLEFKLLELEVPDIRLFLHMPYDAALELRKGRLEEADQHEASKEHLINAENSYLEIAKKYNFKTIECVNENGIRSINEINDEIYNFVKKKVR
;
A
#
# COMPACT_ATOMS: atom_id res chain seq x y z
N MET A 1 -17.05 14.50 15.56
CA MET A 1 -15.59 14.70 15.38
C MET A 1 -15.22 13.94 14.11
N ARG A 2 -14.41 14.52 13.21
CA ARG A 2 -13.95 13.87 11.97
C ARG A 2 -13.12 12.64 12.31
N GLY A 3 -13.32 11.57 11.56
CA GLY A 3 -12.53 10.35 11.72
C GLY A 3 -11.07 10.51 11.29
N LYS A 4 -10.25 9.51 11.55
CA LYS A 4 -8.82 9.46 11.21
C LYS A 4 -8.59 8.64 9.96
N LEU A 5 -7.68 9.12 9.09
CA LEU A 5 -7.18 8.39 7.94
C LEU A 5 -5.92 7.62 8.32
N ILE A 6 -5.99 6.31 8.18
CA ILE A 6 -4.94 5.36 8.57
C ILE A 6 -4.44 4.67 7.29
N VAL A 7 -3.16 4.76 7.02
CA VAL A 7 -2.54 4.03 5.89
C VAL A 7 -1.70 2.89 6.41
N ILE A 8 -1.88 1.73 5.81
CA ILE A 8 -1.06 0.54 6.03
C ILE A 8 -0.35 0.20 4.72
N GLU A 9 0.93 0.47 4.70
CA GLU A 9 1.84 0.07 3.63
C GLU A 9 2.64 -1.16 4.04
N GLY A 10 3.27 -1.81 3.09
CA GLY A 10 4.16 -2.92 3.37
C GLY A 10 4.71 -3.54 2.11
N THR A 11 5.84 -4.20 2.25
CA THR A 11 6.43 -5.03 1.21
C THR A 11 5.47 -6.16 0.81
N ASP A 12 5.73 -6.78 -0.31
CA ASP A 12 4.88 -7.89 -0.75
C ASP A 12 5.01 -9.08 0.21
N CYS A 13 3.92 -9.83 0.34
CA CYS A 13 3.79 -10.92 1.32
C CYS A 13 3.92 -10.50 2.80
N SER A 14 3.90 -9.21 3.15
CA SER A 14 3.92 -8.76 4.55
C SER A 14 2.62 -9.03 5.33
N GLY A 15 1.62 -9.64 4.69
CA GLY A 15 0.35 -9.95 5.34
C GLY A 15 -0.56 -8.74 5.56
N LYS A 16 -0.38 -7.65 4.81
CA LYS A 16 -1.17 -6.41 4.95
C LYS A 16 -2.67 -6.64 5.05
N GLU A 17 -3.23 -7.39 4.12
CA GLU A 17 -4.66 -7.68 4.10
C GLU A 17 -5.14 -8.39 5.38
N THR A 18 -4.43 -9.43 5.81
CA THR A 18 -4.72 -10.15 7.04
C THR A 18 -4.66 -9.22 8.26
N GLN A 19 -3.60 -8.41 8.35
CA GLN A 19 -3.40 -7.48 9.46
C GLN A 19 -4.45 -6.37 9.48
N THR A 20 -4.82 -5.86 8.30
CA THR A 20 -5.85 -4.83 8.16
C THR A 20 -7.21 -5.35 8.57
N ASN A 21 -7.59 -6.56 8.13
CA ASN A 21 -8.88 -7.18 8.47
C ASN A 21 -8.98 -7.46 9.99
N LYS A 22 -7.92 -8.00 10.60
CA LYS A 22 -7.88 -8.24 12.06
C LYS A 22 -7.91 -6.93 12.85
N LEU A 23 -7.23 -5.88 12.38
CA LEU A 23 -7.30 -4.57 13.00
C LEU A 23 -8.71 -4.01 12.98
N MET A 24 -9.40 -4.08 11.83
CA MET A 24 -10.80 -3.67 11.70
C MET A 24 -11.71 -4.43 12.67
N GLU A 25 -11.58 -5.75 12.73
CA GLU A 25 -12.38 -6.58 13.63
C GLU A 25 -12.22 -6.13 15.10
N LYS A 26 -10.97 -5.96 15.57
CA LYS A 26 -10.70 -5.52 16.94
C LYS A 26 -11.25 -4.13 17.25
N LEU A 27 -11.06 -3.17 16.33
CA LEU A 27 -11.56 -1.83 16.53
C LEU A 27 -13.09 -1.76 16.51
N ASN A 28 -13.75 -2.52 15.62
CA ASN A 28 -15.21 -2.65 15.61
C ASN A 28 -15.75 -3.27 16.91
N ASN A 29 -15.09 -4.28 17.47
CA ASN A 29 -15.45 -4.90 18.73
C ASN A 29 -15.32 -3.91 19.91
N ASP A 30 -14.44 -2.92 19.80
CA ASP A 30 -14.33 -1.81 20.74
C ASP A 30 -15.39 -0.70 20.53
N GLY A 31 -16.29 -0.84 19.55
CA GLY A 31 -17.29 0.15 19.20
C GLY A 31 -16.75 1.34 18.37
N ILE A 32 -15.53 1.24 17.85
CA ILE A 32 -14.89 2.28 17.03
C ILE A 32 -15.38 2.14 15.59
N LYS A 33 -16.03 3.19 15.07
CA LYS A 33 -16.49 3.22 13.67
C LYS A 33 -15.31 3.22 12.72
N ILE A 34 -15.21 2.21 11.86
CA ILE A 34 -14.10 2.05 10.92
C ILE A 34 -14.56 1.40 9.62
N VAL A 35 -14.00 1.84 8.51
CA VAL A 35 -14.18 1.26 7.17
C VAL A 35 -12.83 1.08 6.48
N LYS A 36 -12.77 0.19 5.49
CA LYS A 36 -11.55 -0.10 4.73
C LYS A 36 -11.76 0.19 3.25
N TYR A 37 -10.73 0.75 2.64
CA TYR A 37 -10.53 0.76 1.19
C TYR A 37 -9.17 0.12 0.89
N CYS A 38 -9.03 -0.47 -0.28
CA CYS A 38 -7.77 -1.04 -0.75
C CYS A 38 -7.44 -0.55 -2.15
N TYR A 39 -6.16 -0.40 -2.43
CA TYR A 39 -5.67 0.02 -3.74
C TYR A 39 -4.61 -0.93 -4.28
N PRO A 40 -4.67 -1.29 -5.59
CA PRO A 40 -5.74 -0.91 -6.51
C PRO A 40 -7.10 -1.52 -6.13
N ASN A 41 -8.17 -0.76 -6.37
CA ASN A 41 -9.54 -1.27 -6.20
C ASN A 41 -9.99 -1.97 -7.49
N TYR A 42 -9.67 -3.24 -7.63
CA TYR A 42 -9.95 -4.00 -8.87
C TYR A 42 -11.43 -4.17 -9.21
N ASP A 43 -12.33 -3.83 -8.31
CA ASP A 43 -13.78 -3.82 -8.57
C ASP A 43 -14.23 -2.49 -9.21
N SER A 44 -13.45 -1.42 -9.04
CA SER A 44 -13.71 -0.12 -9.65
C SER A 44 -13.35 -0.09 -11.13
N PRO A 45 -13.94 0.83 -11.92
CA PRO A 45 -13.53 1.05 -13.32
C PRO A 45 -12.05 1.39 -13.46
N THR A 46 -11.53 2.24 -12.59
CA THR A 46 -10.15 2.71 -12.60
C THR A 46 -9.16 1.66 -12.13
N GLY A 47 -9.50 0.90 -11.08
CA GLY A 47 -8.68 -0.21 -10.62
C GLY A 47 -8.60 -1.37 -11.60
N LYS A 48 -9.66 -1.60 -12.40
CA LYS A 48 -9.62 -2.57 -13.52
C LYS A 48 -8.61 -2.18 -14.59
N ILE A 49 -8.42 -0.87 -14.86
CA ILE A 49 -7.36 -0.41 -15.77
C ILE A 49 -5.97 -0.73 -15.21
N VAL A 50 -5.79 -0.58 -13.90
CA VAL A 50 -4.53 -0.97 -13.24
C VAL A 50 -4.34 -2.49 -13.29
N GLY A 51 -5.36 -3.26 -12.92
CA GLY A 51 -5.26 -4.72 -12.80
C GLY A 51 -5.07 -5.44 -14.12
N GLY A 52 -5.85 -5.10 -15.15
CA GLY A 52 -5.82 -5.74 -16.46
C GLY A 52 -4.77 -5.09 -17.37
N PRO A 53 -5.08 -3.96 -18.02
CA PRO A 53 -4.21 -3.32 -19.00
C PRO A 53 -2.77 -3.13 -18.53
N TYR A 54 -2.56 -2.71 -17.27
CA TYR A 54 -1.21 -2.45 -16.77
C TYR A 54 -0.53 -3.68 -16.16
N LEU A 55 -1.18 -4.37 -15.19
CA LEU A 55 -0.57 -5.50 -14.46
C LEU A 55 -0.75 -6.86 -15.15
N GLY A 56 -1.66 -6.97 -16.11
CA GLY A 56 -1.94 -8.23 -16.82
C GLY A 56 -2.58 -9.31 -15.97
N LYS A 57 -3.39 -8.92 -14.95
CA LYS A 57 -4.14 -9.89 -14.14
C LYS A 57 -5.18 -10.62 -15.01
N LYS A 58 -4.95 -11.91 -15.25
CA LYS A 58 -5.71 -12.74 -16.20
C LYS A 58 -7.23 -12.74 -16.01
N TYR A 59 -7.69 -12.64 -14.77
CA TYR A 59 -9.12 -12.59 -14.46
C TYR A 59 -9.79 -11.27 -14.85
N ILE A 60 -9.01 -10.23 -15.23
CA ILE A 60 -9.50 -8.96 -15.76
C ILE A 60 -9.30 -8.93 -17.28
N CYS A 61 -8.05 -8.90 -17.75
CA CYS A 61 -7.66 -9.04 -19.14
C CYS A 61 -6.13 -9.19 -19.26
N ASP A 62 -5.66 -9.48 -20.48
CA ASP A 62 -4.22 -9.48 -20.77
C ASP A 62 -3.64 -8.05 -20.66
N GLY A 63 -2.36 -7.98 -20.26
CA GLY A 63 -1.63 -6.71 -20.22
C GLY A 63 -1.45 -6.11 -21.62
N TRP A 64 -1.55 -4.78 -21.72
CA TRP A 64 -1.41 -4.06 -23.00
C TRP A 64 0.00 -3.56 -23.26
N PHE A 65 0.86 -3.50 -22.24
CA PHE A 65 2.23 -3.00 -22.36
C PHE A 65 3.17 -4.14 -22.73
N SER A 66 3.65 -4.13 -23.98
CA SER A 66 4.55 -5.17 -24.51
C SER A 66 5.89 -5.23 -23.80
N GLU A 67 6.34 -4.11 -23.22
CA GLU A 67 7.56 -3.99 -22.41
C GLU A 67 7.42 -4.60 -20.99
N GLY A 68 6.20 -4.92 -20.59
CA GLY A 68 5.87 -5.40 -19.24
C GLY A 68 5.81 -4.29 -18.19
N ALA A 69 4.97 -4.46 -17.16
CA ALA A 69 4.63 -3.43 -16.17
C ALA A 69 5.87 -2.86 -15.43
N THR A 70 6.90 -3.67 -15.20
CA THR A 70 8.14 -3.22 -14.55
C THR A 70 8.94 -2.24 -15.39
N ASN A 71 8.82 -2.28 -16.72
CA ASN A 71 9.56 -1.46 -17.66
C ASN A 71 8.77 -0.23 -18.16
N VAL A 72 7.48 -0.13 -17.84
CA VAL A 72 6.70 1.07 -18.15
C VAL A 72 7.27 2.26 -17.38
N ASP A 73 7.32 3.42 -18.05
CA ASP A 73 7.77 4.67 -17.43
C ASP A 73 7.09 4.90 -16.08
N PRO A 74 7.86 5.20 -14.99
CA PRO A 74 7.32 5.34 -13.65
C PRO A 74 6.21 6.39 -13.53
N LYS A 75 6.30 7.51 -14.27
CA LYS A 75 5.27 8.55 -14.22
C LYS A 75 3.99 8.10 -14.93
N VAL A 76 4.11 7.41 -16.07
CA VAL A 76 2.96 6.85 -16.79
C VAL A 76 2.20 5.87 -15.90
N ALA A 77 2.91 4.88 -15.32
CA ALA A 77 2.32 3.92 -14.40
C ALA A 77 1.65 4.61 -13.21
N SER A 78 2.31 5.63 -12.64
CA SER A 78 1.79 6.38 -11.49
C SER A 78 0.45 7.04 -11.74
N LEU A 79 0.18 7.52 -12.96
CA LEU A 79 -1.09 8.18 -13.30
C LEU A 79 -2.28 7.21 -13.22
N TYR A 80 -2.11 5.93 -13.60
CA TYR A 80 -3.17 4.94 -13.47
C TYR A 80 -3.53 4.69 -12.01
N TYR A 81 -2.53 4.52 -11.15
CA TYR A 81 -2.75 4.35 -9.71
C TYR A 81 -3.33 5.59 -9.03
N ALA A 82 -2.89 6.78 -9.46
CA ALA A 82 -3.40 8.04 -8.94
C ALA A 82 -4.88 8.26 -9.32
N ALA A 83 -5.27 7.90 -10.55
CA ALA A 83 -6.65 7.95 -11.00
C ALA A 83 -7.57 7.04 -10.17
N ASP A 84 -7.10 5.84 -9.81
CA ASP A 84 -7.86 4.90 -9.00
C ASP A 84 -8.10 5.45 -7.59
N ARG A 85 -7.09 6.02 -6.95
CA ARG A 85 -7.25 6.67 -5.64
C ARG A 85 -8.16 7.90 -5.69
N ARG A 86 -8.05 8.69 -6.74
CA ARG A 86 -8.89 9.89 -6.90
C ARG A 86 -10.36 9.54 -7.11
N TYR A 87 -10.64 8.40 -7.73
CA TYR A 87 -12.00 7.93 -7.98
C TYR A 87 -12.80 7.73 -6.68
N ASP A 88 -12.17 7.19 -5.64
CA ASP A 88 -12.82 6.93 -4.35
C ASP A 88 -12.77 8.11 -3.37
N LEU A 89 -12.08 9.21 -3.68
CA LEU A 89 -11.82 10.30 -2.73
C LEU A 89 -13.08 10.90 -2.11
N VAL A 90 -14.14 11.07 -2.89
CA VAL A 90 -15.41 11.65 -2.39
C VAL A 90 -16.01 10.77 -1.31
N ASN A 91 -16.03 9.46 -1.54
CA ASN A 91 -16.54 8.48 -0.57
C ASN A 91 -15.70 8.44 0.71
N ILE A 92 -14.37 8.53 0.57
CA ILE A 92 -13.45 8.56 1.72
C ILE A 92 -13.68 9.81 2.56
N LYS A 93 -13.77 11.00 1.93
CA LYS A 93 -14.05 12.26 2.63
C LYS A 93 -15.38 12.20 3.37
N GLU A 94 -16.43 11.72 2.73
CA GLU A 94 -17.74 11.55 3.36
C GLU A 94 -17.67 10.65 4.61
N LYS A 95 -16.97 9.52 4.55
CA LYS A 95 -16.81 8.64 5.72
C LYS A 95 -16.08 9.34 6.86
N LEU A 96 -14.95 9.99 6.55
CA LEU A 96 -14.18 10.75 7.56
C LEU A 96 -15.04 11.84 8.22
N ASP A 97 -15.79 12.62 7.43
CA ASP A 97 -16.62 13.71 7.92
C ASP A 97 -17.80 13.22 8.78
N ASN A 98 -18.30 12.01 8.50
CA ASN A 98 -19.32 11.31 9.31
C ASN A 98 -18.73 10.59 10.55
N GLY A 99 -17.44 10.80 10.85
CA GLY A 99 -16.78 10.29 12.05
C GLY A 99 -16.34 8.83 11.97
N TYR A 100 -16.33 8.22 10.79
CA TYR A 100 -15.70 6.94 10.58
C TYR A 100 -14.18 7.10 10.44
N ASN A 101 -13.41 6.27 11.11
CA ASN A 101 -12.01 6.11 10.77
C ASN A 101 -11.91 5.32 9.46
N VAL A 102 -10.95 5.67 8.61
CA VAL A 102 -10.76 5.01 7.32
C VAL A 102 -9.39 4.36 7.28
N ILE A 103 -9.34 3.06 7.03
CA ILE A 103 -8.09 2.35 6.74
C ILE A 103 -7.92 2.25 5.24
N LEU A 104 -6.74 2.62 4.75
CA LEU A 104 -6.30 2.39 3.38
C LEU A 104 -5.23 1.30 3.39
N ASP A 105 -5.55 0.16 2.78
CA ASP A 105 -4.56 -0.87 2.44
C ASP A 105 -3.90 -0.47 1.14
N ARG A 106 -2.66 0.01 1.22
CA ARG A 106 -1.91 0.75 0.19
C ARG A 106 -2.49 2.14 -0.10
N TYR A 107 -1.60 3.06 -0.44
CA TYR A 107 -1.95 4.43 -0.81
C TYR A 107 -0.89 5.05 -1.74
N VAL A 108 -0.70 6.37 -1.67
CA VAL A 108 0.30 7.14 -2.45
C VAL A 108 1.71 6.57 -2.28
N TYR A 109 2.03 6.11 -1.09
CA TYR A 109 3.35 5.58 -0.74
C TYR A 109 3.66 4.24 -1.43
N SER A 110 2.64 3.44 -1.77
CA SER A 110 2.82 2.27 -2.64
C SER A 110 3.32 2.69 -4.03
N ASN A 111 2.78 3.78 -4.57
CA ASN A 111 3.22 4.33 -5.84
C ASN A 111 4.68 4.81 -5.75
N MET A 112 5.03 5.52 -4.66
CA MET A 112 6.42 5.90 -4.38
C MET A 112 7.34 4.68 -4.27
N GLY A 113 6.93 3.63 -3.55
CA GLY A 113 7.70 2.40 -3.35
C GLY A 113 7.99 1.68 -4.66
N HIS A 114 6.95 1.35 -5.41
CA HIS A 114 7.08 0.55 -6.63
C HIS A 114 7.62 1.36 -7.82
N GLN A 115 7.12 2.57 -8.05
CA GLN A 115 7.57 3.37 -9.18
C GLN A 115 8.89 4.09 -8.90
N GLY A 116 9.09 4.56 -7.67
CA GLY A 116 10.38 5.09 -7.23
C GLY A 116 11.47 4.03 -7.23
N GLY A 117 11.15 2.79 -6.82
CA GLY A 117 12.08 1.66 -6.86
C GLY A 117 12.63 1.32 -8.25
N LYS A 118 11.96 1.75 -9.34
CA LYS A 118 12.49 1.64 -10.71
C LYS A 118 13.66 2.60 -10.99
N ILE A 119 13.84 3.63 -10.18
CA ILE A 119 14.85 4.68 -10.36
C ILE A 119 16.03 4.35 -9.43
N LEU A 120 17.15 3.89 -10.00
CA LEU A 120 18.31 3.46 -9.22
C LEU A 120 19.06 4.63 -8.59
N ASP A 121 19.15 5.78 -9.29
CA ASP A 121 19.76 6.98 -8.72
C ASP A 121 18.90 7.53 -7.58
N LYS A 122 19.52 7.75 -6.42
CA LYS A 122 18.82 8.14 -5.22
C LYS A 122 18.24 9.56 -5.30
N GLU A 123 18.95 10.50 -5.91
CA GLU A 123 18.48 11.89 -6.00
C GLU A 123 17.29 11.98 -6.96
N GLU A 124 17.35 11.30 -8.10
CA GLU A 124 16.24 11.23 -9.05
C GLU A 124 15.04 10.48 -8.45
N ARG A 125 15.27 9.44 -7.66
CA ARG A 125 14.21 8.74 -6.93
C ARG A 125 13.51 9.66 -5.92
N PHE A 126 14.25 10.49 -5.20
CA PHE A 126 13.66 11.48 -4.28
C PHE A 126 12.86 12.55 -5.02
N LYS A 127 13.32 13.01 -6.20
CA LYS A 127 12.53 13.91 -7.07
C LYS A 127 11.24 13.24 -7.53
N MET A 128 11.25 11.92 -7.80
CA MET A 128 10.04 11.17 -8.11
C MET A 128 9.06 11.13 -6.93
N TYR A 129 9.55 10.99 -5.69
CA TYR A 129 8.68 11.08 -4.50
C TYR A 129 8.02 12.45 -4.38
N GLU A 130 8.77 13.53 -4.59
CA GLU A 130 8.25 14.90 -4.55
C GLU A 130 7.24 15.18 -5.67
N TRP A 131 7.49 14.62 -6.85
CA TRP A 131 6.55 14.69 -7.95
C TRP A 131 5.23 13.99 -7.62
N LEU A 132 5.30 12.77 -7.06
CA LEU A 132 4.11 12.02 -6.61
C LEU A 132 3.37 12.73 -5.47
N GLU A 133 4.09 13.28 -4.51
CA GLU A 133 3.50 14.08 -3.43
C GLU A 133 2.74 15.29 -3.99
N THR A 134 3.32 15.96 -4.98
CA THR A 134 2.70 17.10 -5.64
C THR A 134 1.49 16.66 -6.46
N LEU A 135 1.62 15.61 -7.26
CA LEU A 135 0.52 15.08 -8.08
C LEU A 135 -0.67 14.69 -7.19
N GLU A 136 -0.43 13.85 -6.20
CA GLU A 136 -1.51 13.19 -5.49
C GLU A 136 -2.07 14.03 -4.34
N PHE A 137 -1.24 14.64 -3.50
CA PHE A 137 -1.75 15.43 -2.38
C PHE A 137 -2.12 16.87 -2.75
N LYS A 138 -1.42 17.51 -3.72
CA LYS A 138 -1.70 18.91 -4.08
C LYS A 138 -2.65 19.04 -5.27
N LEU A 139 -2.36 18.35 -6.39
CA LEU A 139 -3.15 18.51 -7.62
C LEU A 139 -4.43 17.65 -7.61
N LEU A 140 -4.37 16.44 -7.12
CA LEU A 140 -5.53 15.55 -6.98
C LEU A 140 -6.24 15.69 -5.63
N GLU A 141 -5.71 16.50 -4.70
CA GLU A 141 -6.31 16.82 -3.40
C GLU A 141 -6.62 15.61 -2.53
N LEU A 142 -5.82 14.53 -2.67
CA LEU A 142 -5.95 13.37 -1.83
C LEU A 142 -5.67 13.70 -0.36
N GLU A 143 -6.41 13.06 0.54
CA GLU A 143 -6.26 13.27 1.99
C GLU A 143 -4.88 12.82 2.47
N VAL A 144 -4.22 13.66 3.26
CA VAL A 144 -2.95 13.29 3.91
C VAL A 144 -3.23 12.42 5.13
N PRO A 145 -2.62 11.23 5.25
CA PRO A 145 -2.93 10.33 6.36
C PRO A 145 -2.52 10.89 7.73
N ASP A 146 -3.39 10.69 8.73
CA ASP A 146 -3.11 10.98 10.14
C ASP A 146 -2.16 9.93 10.75
N ILE A 147 -2.31 8.67 10.34
CA ILE A 147 -1.56 7.54 10.88
C ILE A 147 -0.95 6.76 9.71
N ARG A 148 0.35 6.50 9.79
CA ARG A 148 1.11 5.76 8.78
C ARG A 148 1.80 4.57 9.41
N LEU A 149 1.51 3.37 8.89
CA LEU A 149 2.07 2.10 9.30
C LEU A 149 2.78 1.44 8.12
N PHE A 150 3.97 0.95 8.34
CA PHE A 150 4.74 0.18 7.37
C PHE A 150 5.04 -1.21 7.92
N LEU A 151 4.50 -2.24 7.29
CA LEU A 151 4.77 -3.64 7.60
C LEU A 151 5.99 -4.07 6.79
N HIS A 152 7.12 -4.16 7.48
CA HIS A 152 8.37 -4.56 6.85
C HIS A 152 8.55 -6.09 6.94
N MET A 153 8.46 -6.73 5.79
CA MET A 153 8.81 -8.13 5.57
C MET A 153 10.01 -8.14 4.61
N PRO A 154 11.21 -8.52 5.06
CA PRO A 154 12.37 -8.63 4.19
C PRO A 154 12.12 -9.59 3.04
N TYR A 155 12.70 -9.30 1.87
CA TYR A 155 12.49 -10.09 0.64
C TYR A 155 12.70 -11.59 0.85
N ASP A 156 13.77 -12.00 1.52
CA ASP A 156 14.07 -13.42 1.72
C ASP A 156 12.99 -14.13 2.58
N ALA A 157 12.47 -13.48 3.60
CA ALA A 157 11.37 -14.00 4.42
C ALA A 157 10.04 -14.01 3.63
N ALA A 158 9.81 -13.00 2.79
CA ALA A 158 8.65 -12.93 1.90
C ALA A 158 8.60 -14.11 0.91
N LEU A 159 9.76 -14.55 0.40
CA LEU A 159 9.85 -15.71 -0.49
C LEU A 159 9.35 -17.00 0.17
N GLU A 160 9.61 -17.20 1.45
CA GLU A 160 9.14 -18.38 2.19
C GLU A 160 7.61 -18.41 2.26
N LEU A 161 6.99 -17.28 2.59
CA LEU A 161 5.53 -17.17 2.64
C LEU A 161 4.88 -17.32 1.27
N ARG A 162 5.57 -16.89 0.21
CA ARG A 162 5.07 -16.96 -1.16
C ARG A 162 4.94 -18.39 -1.68
N LYS A 163 5.81 -19.31 -1.25
CA LYS A 163 5.75 -20.73 -1.64
C LYS A 163 4.42 -21.40 -1.26
N GLY A 164 3.69 -20.85 -0.29
CA GLY A 164 2.38 -21.34 0.14
C GLY A 164 1.16 -20.69 -0.50
N ARG A 165 1.34 -19.72 -1.41
CA ARG A 165 0.23 -19.04 -2.09
C ARG A 165 -0.25 -19.81 -3.31
N LEU A 166 -1.60 -19.83 -3.49
CA LEU A 166 -2.26 -20.43 -4.66
C LEU A 166 -2.41 -19.44 -5.83
N GLU A 167 -2.29 -18.14 -5.56
CA GLU A 167 -2.45 -17.09 -6.57
C GLU A 167 -1.20 -16.96 -7.44
N GLU A 168 -1.41 -16.82 -8.75
CA GLU A 168 -0.33 -16.50 -9.69
C GLU A 168 0.21 -15.09 -9.42
N ALA A 169 1.55 -14.96 -9.51
CA ALA A 169 2.24 -13.70 -9.38
C ALA A 169 1.87 -12.76 -10.53
N ASP A 170 1.55 -11.50 -10.23
CA ASP A 170 1.46 -10.47 -11.27
C ASP A 170 2.87 -10.08 -11.79
N GLN A 171 2.90 -9.18 -12.80
CA GLN A 171 4.17 -8.82 -13.45
C GLN A 171 5.18 -8.14 -12.50
N HIS A 172 4.72 -7.41 -11.48
CA HIS A 172 5.60 -6.82 -10.46
C HIS A 172 6.15 -7.90 -9.52
N GLU A 173 5.29 -8.76 -9.04
CA GLU A 173 5.64 -9.84 -8.13
C GLU A 173 6.55 -10.90 -8.77
N ALA A 174 6.58 -11.04 -10.09
CA ALA A 174 7.44 -11.97 -10.81
C ALA A 174 8.91 -11.51 -10.88
N SER A 175 9.20 -10.22 -10.65
CA SER A 175 10.54 -9.65 -10.76
C SER A 175 11.23 -9.51 -9.40
N LYS A 176 12.24 -10.36 -9.14
CA LYS A 176 13.08 -10.28 -7.94
C LYS A 176 13.71 -8.91 -7.74
N GLU A 177 14.32 -8.37 -8.80
CA GLU A 177 15.00 -7.07 -8.75
C GLU A 177 14.02 -5.95 -8.40
N HIS A 178 12.83 -5.96 -9.01
CA HIS A 178 11.78 -5.00 -8.70
C HIS A 178 11.37 -5.04 -7.23
N LEU A 179 11.20 -6.23 -6.65
CA LEU A 179 10.78 -6.40 -5.25
C LEU A 179 11.84 -5.90 -4.26
N ILE A 180 13.13 -6.19 -4.52
CA ILE A 180 14.24 -5.70 -3.68
C ILE A 180 14.34 -4.16 -3.77
N ASN A 181 14.25 -3.61 -4.97
CA ASN A 181 14.29 -2.17 -5.17
C ASN A 181 13.08 -1.46 -4.53
N ALA A 182 11.90 -2.07 -4.61
CA ALA A 182 10.71 -1.57 -3.93
C ALA A 182 10.86 -1.60 -2.40
N GLU A 183 11.42 -2.68 -1.82
CA GLU A 183 11.70 -2.76 -0.38
C GLU A 183 12.62 -1.62 0.07
N ASN A 184 13.75 -1.41 -0.62
CA ASN A 184 14.67 -0.32 -0.32
C ASN A 184 13.98 1.05 -0.40
N SER A 185 13.15 1.25 -1.42
CA SER A 185 12.36 2.46 -1.59
C SER A 185 11.37 2.67 -0.44
N TYR A 186 10.67 1.62 0.00
CA TYR A 186 9.76 1.67 1.15
C TYR A 186 10.48 2.03 2.46
N LEU A 187 11.68 1.52 2.68
CA LEU A 187 12.49 1.87 3.87
C LEU A 187 12.86 3.37 3.87
N GLU A 188 13.22 3.92 2.71
CA GLU A 188 13.47 5.36 2.56
C GLU A 188 12.20 6.19 2.82
N ILE A 189 11.06 5.75 2.27
CA ILE A 189 9.74 6.39 2.44
C ILE A 189 9.31 6.35 3.90
N ALA A 190 9.45 5.20 4.55
CA ALA A 190 9.10 5.05 5.96
C ALA A 190 9.85 6.04 6.85
N LYS A 191 11.13 6.25 6.57
CA LYS A 191 11.94 7.26 7.26
C LYS A 191 11.54 8.69 6.90
N LYS A 192 11.38 9.00 5.59
CA LYS A 192 11.06 10.37 5.12
C LYS A 192 9.71 10.86 5.65
N TYR A 193 8.71 9.98 5.69
CA TYR A 193 7.32 10.33 6.05
C TYR A 193 6.92 9.88 7.46
N ASN A 194 7.89 9.52 8.31
CA ASN A 194 7.67 9.17 9.73
C ASN A 194 6.64 8.06 9.93
N PHE A 195 6.77 6.96 9.20
CA PHE A 195 5.95 5.76 9.44
C PHE A 195 6.32 5.09 10.76
N LYS A 196 5.32 4.54 11.46
CA LYS A 196 5.56 3.50 12.45
C LYS A 196 5.86 2.21 11.69
N THR A 197 7.12 1.82 11.65
CA THR A 197 7.52 0.53 11.09
C THR A 197 7.18 -0.59 12.07
N ILE A 198 6.59 -1.65 11.54
CA ILE A 198 6.28 -2.91 12.22
C ILE A 198 7.14 -3.98 11.56
N GLU A 199 8.15 -4.46 12.25
CA GLU A 199 8.98 -5.55 11.74
C GLU A 199 8.19 -6.86 11.78
N CYS A 200 8.08 -7.53 10.64
CA CYS A 200 7.36 -8.81 10.52
C CYS A 200 8.24 -10.01 10.84
N VAL A 201 9.54 -9.80 11.02
CA VAL A 201 10.53 -10.81 11.43
C VAL A 201 11.24 -10.37 12.70
N ASN A 202 11.76 -11.32 13.45
CA ASN A 202 12.65 -11.11 14.58
C ASN A 202 13.76 -12.18 14.58
N GLU A 203 14.54 -12.27 15.63
CA GLU A 203 15.61 -13.27 15.79
C GLU A 203 15.15 -14.73 15.70
N ASN A 204 13.86 -14.98 15.96
CA ASN A 204 13.24 -16.31 15.90
C ASN A 204 12.57 -16.60 14.53
N GLY A 205 12.68 -15.68 13.56
CA GLY A 205 12.09 -15.80 12.24
C GLY A 205 10.84 -14.94 12.04
N ILE A 206 9.87 -15.41 11.24
CA ILE A 206 8.64 -14.68 10.93
C ILE A 206 7.74 -14.65 12.18
N ARG A 207 7.36 -13.46 12.60
CA ARG A 207 6.46 -13.25 13.75
C ARG A 207 5.06 -13.76 13.44
N SER A 208 4.35 -14.23 14.46
CA SER A 208 2.98 -14.67 14.31
C SER A 208 2.04 -13.51 13.91
N ILE A 209 0.96 -13.85 13.20
CA ILE A 209 -0.08 -12.90 12.79
C ILE A 209 -0.62 -12.13 14.01
N ASN A 210 -0.78 -12.79 15.15
CA ASN A 210 -1.34 -12.17 16.35
C ASN A 210 -0.37 -11.18 16.98
N GLU A 211 0.91 -11.51 17.13
CA GLU A 211 1.93 -10.60 17.67
C GLU A 211 2.04 -9.31 16.84
N ILE A 212 2.07 -9.43 15.51
CA ILE A 212 2.10 -8.27 14.62
C ILE A 212 0.81 -7.46 14.79
N ASN A 213 -0.35 -8.13 14.82
CA ASN A 213 -1.62 -7.44 14.95
C ASN A 213 -1.80 -6.74 16.29
N ASP A 214 -1.33 -7.32 17.39
CA ASP A 214 -1.39 -6.71 18.72
C ASP A 214 -0.54 -5.43 18.78
N GLU A 215 0.63 -5.42 18.15
CA GLU A 215 1.45 -4.21 18.05
C GLU A 215 0.73 -3.11 17.25
N ILE A 216 0.17 -3.46 16.08
CA ILE A 216 -0.60 -2.53 15.23
C ILE A 216 -1.81 -1.97 15.99
N TYR A 217 -2.62 -2.85 16.58
CA TYR A 217 -3.82 -2.47 17.32
C TYR A 217 -3.51 -1.54 18.49
N ASN A 218 -2.52 -1.89 19.32
CA ASN A 218 -2.13 -1.07 20.47
C ASN A 218 -1.63 0.32 20.05
N PHE A 219 -0.97 0.43 18.90
CA PHE A 219 -0.53 1.71 18.36
C PHE A 219 -1.69 2.55 17.81
N VAL A 220 -2.59 1.93 17.05
CA VAL A 220 -3.72 2.62 16.39
C VAL A 220 -4.78 3.02 17.41
N LYS A 221 -5.18 2.12 18.33
CA LYS A 221 -6.22 2.37 19.34
C LYS A 221 -5.98 3.63 20.16
N LYS A 222 -4.73 3.98 20.45
CA LYS A 222 -4.38 5.20 21.20
C LYS A 222 -4.64 6.50 20.42
N LYS A 223 -4.86 6.41 19.11
CA LYS A 223 -4.93 7.55 18.18
C LYS A 223 -6.32 7.72 17.56
N VAL A 224 -7.16 6.68 17.61
CA VAL A 224 -8.54 6.67 17.11
C VAL A 224 -9.51 6.64 18.28
N ARG A 225 -10.71 7.19 18.07
CA ARG A 225 -11.78 7.25 19.08
C ARG A 225 -13.07 6.74 18.49
#